data_ded3ace562768828d7181fba942d00ae
#
_entry.id   ded3ace562768828d7181fba942d00ae
#
_cell.length_a   1.000
_cell.length_b   1.000
_cell.length_c   1.000
_cell.angle_alpha   90.00
_cell.angle_beta   90.00
_cell.angle_gamma   90.00
#
_symmetry.space_group_name_H-M   'P 1'
#
loop_
_entity.id
_entity.type
_entity.pdbx_description
1 polymer ?
#
loop_
_entity_poly.entity_id
_entity_poly.type
_entity_poly.pdbx_seq_one_letter_code
_entity_poly.pdbx_strand_id
1 'polypeptide(L)'
;MEAQNLRSLIWLPLCCAPLLAGLAREADGKTSMKPVGRSKLCITEGEIEQREDNKLSVSVPKMRAFVTGPTLQEVEAHFTYLGPSKKSSPLASGELRRQLGLKLRAQDGCNLVYAMWRIEPKAELVVSVKSNPGMTQSSECDAHGYHNIKPTQASNVPDVKRGHRYTLRAIIDGSRMRVYANNNLVWEGDLGSDVKSINGPVGVRTDNGRFDFELFAAEPQPGQQGASASCRKGGGEE
;
A
#
# COMPACT_ATOMS: atom_id res chain seq x y z
N MET A 1 90.31 24.12 -10.71
CA MET A 1 89.60 24.16 -11.99
C MET A 1 88.43 23.27 -11.85
N GLU A 2 87.36 23.89 -11.42
CA GLU A 2 86.13 23.21 -10.99
C GLU A 2 85.03 23.28 -12.03
N ALA A 3 84.49 22.10 -12.37
CA ALA A 3 83.38 21.99 -13.28
C ALA A 3 82.10 21.95 -12.46
N GLN A 4 81.29 22.99 -12.63
CA GLN A 4 79.94 23.05 -11.97
C GLN A 4 78.94 22.27 -12.78
N ASN A 5 78.37 21.28 -12.11
CA ASN A 5 77.24 20.47 -12.61
C ASN A 5 75.91 21.18 -12.37
N LEU A 6 75.23 21.60 -13.42
CA LEU A 6 73.90 22.20 -13.41
C LEU A 6 72.85 21.07 -13.46
N ARG A 7 72.18 20.80 -12.37
CA ARG A 7 71.01 19.86 -12.32
C ARG A 7 69.75 20.62 -12.70
N SER A 8 69.20 20.32 -13.86
CA SER A 8 67.89 20.74 -14.27
C SER A 8 66.82 20.03 -13.45
N LEU A 9 66.06 20.77 -12.65
CA LEU A 9 64.81 20.32 -12.05
C LEU A 9 63.68 20.38 -13.08
N ILE A 10 63.19 19.22 -13.47
CA ILE A 10 61.99 19.10 -14.28
C ILE A 10 60.77 19.18 -13.31
N TRP A 11 60.01 20.26 -13.43
CA TRP A 11 58.71 20.37 -12.77
C TRP A 11 57.65 19.67 -13.59
N LEU A 12 57.07 18.59 -13.05
CA LEU A 12 55.84 17.96 -13.56
C LEU A 12 54.64 18.71 -13.02
N PRO A 13 53.69 19.16 -13.84
CA PRO A 13 52.43 19.70 -13.35
C PRO A 13 51.51 18.57 -12.91
N LEU A 14 51.13 18.63 -11.66
CA LEU A 14 50.12 17.76 -11.05
C LEU A 14 48.74 18.14 -11.62
N CYS A 15 48.23 17.37 -12.58
CA CYS A 15 46.86 17.50 -13.09
C CYS A 15 45.87 17.03 -12.01
N CYS A 16 45.32 17.98 -11.26
CA CYS A 16 44.13 17.76 -10.48
C CYS A 16 42.91 17.63 -11.41
N ALA A 17 42.52 16.42 -11.73
CA ALA A 17 41.19 16.17 -12.33
C ALA A 17 40.11 16.31 -11.27
N PRO A 18 39.07 17.14 -11.46
CA PRO A 18 37.94 17.17 -10.54
C PRO A 18 37.13 15.87 -10.69
N LEU A 19 37.05 15.07 -9.63
CA LEU A 19 36.05 14.01 -9.50
C LEU A 19 34.67 14.69 -9.50
N LEU A 20 34.02 14.72 -10.65
CA LEU A 20 32.57 14.93 -10.74
C LEU A 20 31.89 13.70 -10.16
N ALA A 21 31.65 13.74 -8.85
CA ALA A 21 30.71 12.85 -8.21
C ALA A 21 29.31 13.19 -8.79
N GLY A 22 28.92 12.44 -9.82
CA GLY A 22 27.58 12.47 -10.37
C GLY A 22 26.62 12.04 -9.28
N LEU A 23 25.93 12.99 -8.65
CA LEU A 23 24.71 12.74 -7.90
C LEU A 23 23.70 12.16 -8.89
N ALA A 24 23.62 10.83 -8.94
CA ALA A 24 22.50 10.14 -9.56
C ALA A 24 21.25 10.58 -8.80
N ARG A 25 20.58 11.59 -9.35
CA ARG A 25 19.23 11.95 -8.95
C ARG A 25 18.37 10.75 -9.35
N GLU A 26 18.01 9.89 -8.40
CA GLU A 26 16.92 8.94 -8.60
C GLU A 26 15.73 9.79 -9.06
N ALA A 27 15.42 9.70 -10.34
CA ALA A 27 14.17 10.22 -10.87
C ALA A 27 13.07 9.38 -10.21
N ASP A 28 12.45 9.92 -9.19
CA ASP A 28 11.25 9.38 -8.58
C ASP A 28 10.16 9.45 -9.69
N GLY A 29 10.15 8.43 -10.52
CA GLY A 29 9.23 8.29 -11.65
C GLY A 29 7.82 8.23 -11.08
N LYS A 30 7.17 9.39 -10.92
CA LYS A 30 5.82 9.50 -10.39
C LYS A 30 4.90 8.66 -11.27
N THR A 31 4.58 7.47 -10.83
CA THR A 31 3.65 6.57 -11.51
C THR A 31 2.32 7.29 -11.70
N SER A 32 1.77 7.24 -12.92
CA SER A 32 0.46 7.84 -13.18
C SER A 32 -0.61 7.04 -12.45
N MET A 33 -1.31 7.70 -11.55
CA MET A 33 -2.43 7.12 -10.80
C MET A 33 -3.74 7.44 -11.50
N LYS A 34 -4.57 6.42 -11.75
CA LYS A 34 -5.88 6.58 -12.41
C LYS A 34 -7.01 6.33 -11.40
N PRO A 35 -8.11 7.10 -11.49
CA PRO A 35 -9.27 6.87 -10.65
C PRO A 35 -9.93 5.53 -10.98
N VAL A 36 -10.35 4.84 -9.93
CA VAL A 36 -11.03 3.55 -10.01
C VAL A 36 -12.52 3.73 -9.72
N GLY A 37 -13.34 3.67 -10.75
CA GLY A 37 -14.79 3.70 -10.61
C GLY A 37 -15.37 2.40 -10.08
N ARG A 38 -16.61 2.43 -9.59
CA ARG A 38 -17.33 1.29 -9.01
C ARG A 38 -17.35 0.05 -9.92
N SER A 39 -17.47 0.24 -11.25
CA SER A 39 -17.50 -0.86 -12.23
C SER A 39 -16.19 -1.64 -12.36
N LYS A 40 -15.09 -1.06 -11.88
CA LYS A 40 -13.77 -1.70 -11.83
C LYS A 40 -13.47 -2.39 -10.50
N LEU A 41 -14.44 -2.40 -9.57
CA LEU A 41 -14.28 -3.03 -8.26
C LEU A 41 -15.06 -4.34 -8.18
N CYS A 42 -14.37 -5.41 -7.81
CA CYS A 42 -14.99 -6.63 -7.33
C CYS A 42 -15.20 -6.51 -5.82
N ILE A 43 -16.45 -6.50 -5.38
CA ILE A 43 -16.80 -6.47 -3.96
C ILE A 43 -16.97 -7.92 -3.50
N THR A 44 -16.11 -8.35 -2.60
CA THR A 44 -16.12 -9.70 -2.03
C THR A 44 -16.96 -9.76 -0.75
N GLU A 45 -17.06 -8.65 -0.01
CA GLU A 45 -17.87 -8.52 1.19
C GLU A 45 -18.49 -7.13 1.30
N GLY A 46 -19.71 -7.05 1.81
CA GLY A 46 -20.42 -5.80 2.02
C GLY A 46 -20.89 -5.14 0.71
N GLU A 47 -20.99 -3.83 0.74
CA GLU A 47 -21.49 -3.04 -0.37
C GLU A 47 -20.80 -1.69 -0.51
N ILE A 48 -20.72 -1.19 -1.74
CA ILE A 48 -20.22 0.14 -2.09
C ILE A 48 -21.27 0.82 -2.95
N GLU A 49 -21.70 2.02 -2.56
CA GLU A 49 -22.55 2.88 -3.34
C GLU A 49 -21.69 3.81 -4.22
N GLN A 50 -22.06 3.94 -5.49
CA GLN A 50 -21.51 4.99 -6.35
C GLN A 50 -22.24 6.29 -6.03
N ARG A 51 -21.47 7.33 -5.73
CA ARG A 51 -21.94 8.72 -5.67
C ARG A 51 -21.61 9.44 -6.97
N GLU A 52 -21.59 10.75 -6.95
CA GLU A 52 -21.20 11.56 -8.10
C GLU A 52 -19.75 11.24 -8.53
N ASP A 53 -19.50 11.25 -9.82
CA ASP A 53 -18.19 10.96 -10.43
C ASP A 53 -17.59 9.62 -9.96
N ASN A 54 -16.35 9.67 -9.46
CA ASN A 54 -15.63 8.49 -8.94
C ASN A 54 -15.72 8.37 -7.41
N LYS A 55 -16.60 9.14 -6.77
CA LYS A 55 -16.80 9.08 -5.33
C LYS A 55 -17.61 7.85 -4.95
N LEU A 56 -17.08 7.09 -4.01
CA LEU A 56 -17.63 5.85 -3.49
C LEU A 56 -18.02 6.05 -2.03
N SER A 57 -19.09 5.39 -1.58
CA SER A 57 -19.57 5.47 -0.21
C SER A 57 -19.78 4.08 0.38
N VAL A 58 -19.40 3.92 1.66
CA VAL A 58 -19.58 2.70 2.44
C VAL A 58 -20.25 3.04 3.77
N SER A 59 -21.30 2.29 4.13
CA SER A 59 -22.02 2.46 5.38
C SER A 59 -22.18 1.18 6.19
N VAL A 60 -21.76 0.04 5.64
CA VAL A 60 -21.84 -1.29 6.26
C VAL A 60 -20.66 -1.55 7.21
N PRO A 61 -20.83 -2.47 8.20
CA PRO A 61 -19.77 -2.73 9.17
C PRO A 61 -18.51 -3.38 8.58
N LYS A 62 -18.65 -4.15 7.51
CA LYS A 62 -17.52 -4.76 6.80
C LYS A 62 -17.64 -4.53 5.30
N MET A 63 -16.59 -4.06 4.66
CA MET A 63 -16.50 -3.95 3.21
C MET A 63 -15.11 -4.37 2.74
N ARG A 64 -15.08 -5.21 1.73
CA ARG A 64 -13.87 -5.73 1.06
C ARG A 64 -14.06 -5.62 -0.43
N ALA A 65 -13.10 -4.99 -1.10
CA ALA A 65 -13.11 -4.92 -2.56
C ALA A 65 -11.68 -4.95 -3.10
N PHE A 66 -11.54 -5.39 -4.35
CA PHE A 66 -10.29 -5.27 -5.10
C PHE A 66 -10.56 -4.76 -6.52
N VAL A 67 -9.56 -4.15 -7.13
CA VAL A 67 -9.60 -3.65 -8.51
C VAL A 67 -9.52 -4.82 -9.47
N THR A 68 -10.48 -4.96 -10.37
CA THR A 68 -10.43 -6.00 -11.41
C THR A 68 -9.34 -5.66 -12.43
N GLY A 69 -8.48 -6.61 -12.75
CA GLY A 69 -7.40 -6.40 -13.73
C GLY A 69 -6.07 -6.98 -13.27
N PRO A 70 -4.97 -6.48 -13.82
CA PRO A 70 -3.63 -7.00 -13.54
C PRO A 70 -3.18 -6.68 -12.11
N THR A 71 -2.11 -7.35 -11.68
CA THR A 71 -1.42 -7.03 -10.43
C THR A 71 -0.82 -5.62 -10.51
N LEU A 72 -1.16 -4.77 -9.55
CA LEU A 72 -0.66 -3.42 -9.43
C LEU A 72 0.17 -3.30 -8.14
N GLN A 73 1.16 -2.41 -8.16
CA GLN A 73 2.10 -2.26 -7.05
C GLN A 73 1.80 -1.04 -6.18
N GLU A 74 0.84 -0.21 -6.60
CA GLU A 74 0.56 1.06 -5.96
C GLU A 74 -0.93 1.37 -5.97
N VAL A 75 -1.42 1.85 -4.83
CA VAL A 75 -2.83 2.22 -4.62
C VAL A 75 -2.91 3.38 -3.63
N GLU A 76 -3.87 4.28 -3.86
CA GLU A 76 -4.15 5.42 -3.01
C GLU A 76 -5.66 5.58 -2.79
N ALA A 77 -6.05 5.87 -1.56
CA ALA A 77 -7.41 6.24 -1.21
C ALA A 77 -7.44 7.66 -0.66
N HIS A 78 -8.29 8.51 -1.23
CA HIS A 78 -8.68 9.78 -0.62
C HIS A 78 -10.00 9.55 0.10
N PHE A 79 -10.04 9.73 1.41
CA PHE A 79 -11.22 9.36 2.18
C PHE A 79 -11.65 10.39 3.20
N THR A 80 -12.94 10.36 3.54
CA THR A 80 -13.54 11.11 4.63
C THR A 80 -14.25 10.12 5.55
N TYR A 81 -13.88 10.11 6.83
CA TYR A 81 -14.57 9.35 7.85
C TYR A 81 -15.84 10.07 8.30
N LEU A 82 -17.00 9.43 8.18
CA LEU A 82 -18.32 9.99 8.49
C LEU A 82 -18.86 9.57 9.87
N GLY A 83 -18.05 8.81 10.61
CA GLY A 83 -18.44 8.25 11.91
C GLY A 83 -18.66 6.73 11.87
N PRO A 84 -19.06 6.12 12.97
CA PRO A 84 -19.30 4.68 13.06
C PRO A 84 -20.41 4.21 12.13
N SER A 85 -20.33 2.98 11.63
CA SER A 85 -21.45 2.29 10.98
C SER A 85 -22.62 2.09 11.95
N LYS A 86 -23.85 1.99 11.43
CA LYS A 86 -25.04 1.79 12.27
C LYS A 86 -25.02 0.48 13.09
N LYS A 87 -24.42 -0.55 12.52
CA LYS A 87 -24.16 -1.84 13.17
C LYS A 87 -22.66 -2.01 13.29
N SER A 88 -22.19 -2.72 14.30
CA SER A 88 -20.80 -3.12 14.45
C SER A 88 -20.66 -4.63 14.29
N SER A 89 -19.55 -5.06 13.73
CA SER A 89 -19.19 -6.48 13.58
C SER A 89 -17.75 -6.67 14.04
N PRO A 90 -17.47 -7.59 14.97
CA PRO A 90 -16.11 -7.88 15.37
C PRO A 90 -15.30 -8.44 14.19
N LEU A 91 -14.00 -8.19 14.21
CA LEU A 91 -13.06 -8.87 13.33
C LEU A 91 -12.95 -10.35 13.75
N ALA A 92 -12.33 -11.20 12.93
CA ALA A 92 -12.05 -12.58 13.27
C ALA A 92 -11.23 -12.72 14.59
N SER A 93 -10.44 -11.70 14.94
CA SER A 93 -9.74 -11.60 16.24
C SER A 93 -10.65 -11.26 17.44
N GLY A 94 -11.95 -11.04 17.23
CA GLY A 94 -12.91 -10.58 18.25
C GLY A 94 -12.87 -9.06 18.53
N GLU A 95 -11.93 -8.33 17.96
CA GLU A 95 -11.78 -6.89 18.21
C GLU A 95 -12.75 -6.05 17.39
N LEU A 96 -13.30 -5.02 18.01
CA LEU A 96 -14.05 -3.97 17.34
C LEU A 96 -13.09 -2.83 16.98
N ARG A 97 -12.74 -2.72 15.71
CA ARG A 97 -11.89 -1.64 15.20
C ARG A 97 -12.66 -0.84 14.17
N ARG A 98 -12.50 0.49 14.19
CA ARG A 98 -12.89 1.36 13.09
C ARG A 98 -11.65 1.68 12.29
N GLN A 99 -11.65 1.34 11.01
CA GLN A 99 -10.48 1.48 10.17
C GLN A 99 -10.83 1.52 8.70
N LEU A 100 -9.96 2.16 7.92
CA LEU A 100 -9.89 2.05 6.47
C LEU A 100 -8.48 1.63 6.10
N GLY A 101 -8.35 0.79 5.11
CA GLY A 101 -7.03 0.36 4.65
C GLY A 101 -7.02 -0.09 3.20
N LEU A 102 -5.81 -0.28 2.73
CA LEU A 102 -5.50 -0.71 1.38
C LEU A 102 -5.13 -2.19 1.38
N LYS A 103 -5.56 -2.88 0.32
CA LYS A 103 -5.15 -4.26 0.00
C LYS A 103 -4.14 -4.17 -1.12
N LEU A 104 -3.06 -4.93 -1.02
CA LEU A 104 -2.06 -5.08 -2.08
C LEU A 104 -1.78 -6.56 -2.27
N ARG A 105 -1.43 -6.93 -3.51
CA ARG A 105 -1.24 -8.33 -3.87
C ARG A 105 -2.39 -9.23 -3.39
N ALA A 106 -3.62 -8.73 -3.52
CA ALA A 106 -4.81 -9.43 -3.04
C ALA A 106 -5.12 -10.64 -3.95
N GLN A 107 -4.36 -11.71 -3.78
CA GLN A 107 -4.49 -12.93 -4.56
C GLN A 107 -5.84 -13.60 -4.30
N ASP A 108 -6.19 -13.70 -3.02
CA ASP A 108 -7.44 -14.29 -2.54
C ASP A 108 -7.75 -13.82 -1.10
N GLY A 109 -8.68 -14.48 -0.40
CA GLY A 109 -9.07 -14.17 0.98
C GLY A 109 -8.04 -14.59 2.04
N CYS A 110 -7.07 -15.42 1.68
CA CYS A 110 -6.07 -15.99 2.58
C CYS A 110 -4.65 -15.48 2.32
N ASN A 111 -4.40 -14.86 1.15
CA ASN A 111 -3.05 -14.50 0.70
C ASN A 111 -3.05 -13.07 0.16
N LEU A 112 -2.62 -12.12 0.98
CA LEU A 112 -2.58 -10.70 0.63
C LEU A 112 -1.78 -9.85 1.63
N VAL A 113 -1.57 -8.60 1.28
CA VAL A 113 -0.94 -7.58 2.14
C VAL A 113 -1.96 -6.50 2.48
N TYR A 114 -1.95 -6.05 3.73
CA TYR A 114 -2.77 -4.94 4.21
C TYR A 114 -1.92 -3.78 4.70
N ALA A 115 -2.35 -2.55 4.41
CA ALA A 115 -1.96 -1.33 5.09
C ALA A 115 -3.21 -0.72 5.73
N MET A 116 -3.41 -0.90 7.02
CA MET A 116 -4.61 -0.50 7.73
C MET A 116 -4.37 0.76 8.57
N TRP A 117 -5.09 1.84 8.26
CA TRP A 117 -5.16 3.01 9.13
C TRP A 117 -6.31 2.79 10.12
N ARG A 118 -5.95 2.42 11.32
CA ARG A 118 -6.87 2.29 12.45
C ARG A 118 -7.25 3.67 12.94
N ILE A 119 -8.53 3.88 13.20
CA ILE A 119 -9.10 5.14 13.70
C ILE A 119 -9.43 4.97 15.19
N GLU A 120 -10.08 3.86 15.51
CA GLU A 120 -10.46 3.51 16.89
C GLU A 120 -10.16 2.02 17.15
N PRO A 121 -9.81 1.68 18.40
CA PRO A 121 -9.77 2.52 19.61
C PRO A 121 -8.56 3.48 19.66
N LYS A 122 -7.53 3.31 18.84
CA LYS A 122 -6.32 4.13 18.80
C LYS A 122 -5.91 4.38 17.35
N ALA A 123 -5.52 5.63 17.05
CA ALA A 123 -4.94 5.97 15.75
C ALA A 123 -3.59 5.26 15.57
N GLU A 124 -3.49 4.42 14.55
CA GLU A 124 -2.31 3.61 14.27
C GLU A 124 -2.30 3.16 12.82
N LEU A 125 -1.12 3.11 12.21
CA LEU A 125 -0.93 2.41 10.95
C LEU A 125 -0.32 1.03 11.21
N VAL A 126 -0.98 -0.01 10.70
CA VAL A 126 -0.51 -1.39 10.80
C VAL A 126 -0.38 -1.98 9.41
N VAL A 127 0.80 -2.54 9.11
CA VAL A 127 1.02 -3.36 7.92
C VAL A 127 1.07 -4.81 8.34
N SER A 128 0.33 -5.65 7.63
CA SER A 128 0.33 -7.10 7.86
C SER A 128 0.34 -7.86 6.54
N VAL A 129 1.00 -9.00 6.54
CA VAL A 129 0.90 -10.02 5.50
C VAL A 129 0.00 -11.11 6.03
N LYS A 130 -0.98 -11.55 5.25
CA LYS A 130 -1.73 -12.78 5.47
C LYS A 130 -1.24 -13.78 4.45
N SER A 131 -0.71 -14.91 4.90
CA SER A 131 -0.14 -15.95 4.04
C SER A 131 -0.56 -17.32 4.51
N ASN A 132 -1.36 -18.00 3.72
CA ASN A 132 -1.85 -19.37 3.95
C ASN A 132 -1.78 -20.15 2.64
N PRO A 133 -0.60 -20.62 2.24
CA PRO A 133 -0.43 -21.37 1.00
C PRO A 133 -1.38 -22.55 0.91
N GLY A 134 -2.08 -22.68 -0.23
CA GLY A 134 -3.06 -23.74 -0.46
C GLY A 134 -4.49 -23.43 -0.01
N MET A 135 -4.71 -22.35 0.77
CA MET A 135 -6.04 -21.87 1.16
C MET A 135 -6.38 -20.63 0.35
N THR A 136 -7.62 -20.51 -0.10
CA THR A 136 -8.06 -19.39 -0.97
C THR A 136 -9.29 -18.67 -0.44
N GLN A 137 -10.14 -19.36 0.32
CA GLN A 137 -11.35 -18.79 0.87
C GLN A 137 -11.12 -18.38 2.33
N SER A 138 -11.62 -17.21 2.73
CA SER A 138 -11.47 -16.71 4.09
C SER A 138 -11.99 -17.66 5.16
N SER A 139 -13.02 -18.44 4.86
CA SER A 139 -13.55 -19.48 5.75
C SER A 139 -12.59 -20.65 5.98
N GLU A 140 -11.57 -20.83 5.13
CA GLU A 140 -10.57 -21.88 5.30
C GLU A 140 -9.44 -21.43 6.23
N CYS A 141 -9.05 -20.17 6.14
CA CYS A 141 -7.90 -19.63 6.87
C CYS A 141 -8.27 -18.74 8.08
N ASP A 142 -9.50 -18.24 8.12
CA ASP A 142 -10.02 -17.40 9.20
C ASP A 142 -9.00 -16.32 9.66
N ALA A 143 -8.67 -16.23 10.95
CA ALA A 143 -7.66 -15.33 11.49
C ALA A 143 -6.21 -15.86 11.38
N HIS A 144 -6.01 -17.04 10.79
CA HIS A 144 -4.68 -17.64 10.67
C HIS A 144 -3.81 -16.95 9.60
N GLY A 145 -2.51 -17.09 9.75
CA GLY A 145 -1.51 -16.63 8.79
C GLY A 145 -1.26 -15.12 8.77
N TYR A 146 -1.85 -14.35 9.71
CA TYR A 146 -1.54 -12.93 9.85
C TYR A 146 -0.21 -12.71 10.55
N HIS A 147 0.68 -11.94 9.91
CA HIS A 147 1.93 -11.47 10.45
C HIS A 147 1.97 -9.94 10.39
N ASN A 148 1.96 -9.28 11.56
CA ASN A 148 2.21 -7.85 11.61
C ASN A 148 3.69 -7.60 11.35
N ILE A 149 3.98 -6.79 10.35
CA ILE A 149 5.35 -6.49 9.93
C ILE A 149 5.88 -5.32 10.75
N LYS A 150 7.08 -5.50 11.32
CA LYS A 150 7.78 -4.42 12.01
C LYS A 150 8.37 -3.47 10.97
N PRO A 151 8.14 -2.15 11.08
CA PRO A 151 8.75 -1.18 10.18
C PRO A 151 10.26 -1.05 10.44
N THR A 152 11.00 -0.73 9.39
CA THR A 152 12.37 -0.20 9.51
C THR A 152 12.34 1.30 9.82
N GLN A 153 11.28 1.99 9.37
CA GLN A 153 10.99 3.39 9.70
C GLN A 153 9.49 3.56 9.91
N ALA A 154 9.11 4.22 10.99
CA ALA A 154 7.71 4.57 11.26
C ALA A 154 7.60 5.95 11.90
N SER A 155 6.46 6.60 11.64
CA SER A 155 6.01 7.79 12.35
C SER A 155 4.52 7.66 12.70
N ASN A 156 4.05 8.51 13.61
CA ASN A 156 2.64 8.52 13.99
C ASN A 156 1.78 8.97 12.81
N VAL A 157 0.64 8.32 12.63
CA VAL A 157 -0.43 8.82 11.76
C VAL A 157 -1.27 9.84 12.52
N PRO A 158 -1.84 10.84 11.83
CA PRO A 158 -2.75 11.79 12.49
C PRO A 158 -4.04 11.12 12.94
N ASP A 159 -4.67 11.67 13.97
CA ASP A 159 -6.02 11.31 14.37
C ASP A 159 -7.01 11.64 13.26
N VAL A 160 -7.83 10.67 12.89
CA VAL A 160 -8.85 10.86 11.85
C VAL A 160 -10.08 11.51 12.45
N LYS A 161 -10.28 12.78 12.15
CA LYS A 161 -11.46 13.55 12.57
C LYS A 161 -12.61 13.37 11.58
N ARG A 162 -13.82 13.24 12.12
CA ARG A 162 -15.03 13.11 11.31
C ARG A 162 -15.22 14.31 10.39
N GLY A 163 -15.54 14.06 9.13
CA GLY A 163 -15.80 15.08 8.12
C GLY A 163 -14.54 15.68 7.47
N HIS A 164 -13.35 15.34 7.92
CA HIS A 164 -12.09 15.79 7.32
C HIS A 164 -11.60 14.80 6.25
N ARG A 165 -10.96 15.31 5.20
CA ARG A 165 -10.37 14.51 4.11
C ARG A 165 -8.94 14.11 4.46
N TYR A 166 -8.61 12.86 4.16
CA TYR A 166 -7.29 12.25 4.36
C TYR A 166 -6.88 11.48 3.11
N THR A 167 -5.59 11.23 2.98
CA THR A 167 -5.04 10.35 1.95
C THR A 167 -4.24 9.23 2.58
N LEU A 168 -4.43 8.01 2.06
CA LEU A 168 -3.63 6.83 2.39
C LEU A 168 -3.11 6.23 1.09
N ARG A 169 -1.79 6.15 0.93
CA ARG A 169 -1.12 5.59 -0.26
C ARG A 169 -0.17 4.51 0.16
N ALA A 170 -0.12 3.43 -0.60
CA ALA A 170 0.78 2.31 -0.35
C ALA A 170 1.44 1.86 -1.65
N ILE A 171 2.75 1.56 -1.57
CA ILE A 171 3.58 1.12 -2.68
C ILE A 171 4.36 -0.11 -2.25
N ILE A 172 4.37 -1.15 -3.08
CA ILE A 172 5.25 -2.31 -2.92
C ILE A 172 6.25 -2.33 -4.08
N ASP A 173 7.53 -2.42 -3.74
CA ASP A 173 8.63 -2.63 -4.68
C ASP A 173 9.44 -3.85 -4.21
N GLY A 174 9.33 -4.95 -4.95
CA GLY A 174 9.89 -6.23 -4.50
C GLY A 174 9.24 -6.71 -3.20
N SER A 175 10.01 -6.78 -2.11
CA SER A 175 9.53 -7.05 -0.75
C SER A 175 9.42 -5.78 0.10
N ARG A 176 9.93 -4.65 -0.38
CA ARG A 176 9.90 -3.38 0.34
C ARG A 176 8.54 -2.70 0.16
N MET A 177 7.95 -2.25 1.24
CA MET A 177 6.71 -1.51 1.22
C MET A 177 6.88 -0.14 1.88
N ARG A 178 6.24 0.87 1.29
CA ARG A 178 6.14 2.23 1.82
C ARG A 178 4.68 2.63 1.92
N VAL A 179 4.31 3.27 3.02
CA VAL A 179 2.96 3.78 3.23
C VAL A 179 3.02 5.25 3.61
N TYR A 180 2.16 6.03 2.97
CA TYR A 180 2.05 7.47 3.16
C TYR A 180 0.66 7.83 3.66
N ALA A 181 0.61 8.70 4.68
CA ALA A 181 -0.61 9.33 5.14
C ALA A 181 -0.50 10.85 4.92
N ASN A 182 -1.44 11.45 4.19
CA ASN A 182 -1.41 12.86 3.79
C ASN A 182 -0.07 13.25 3.15
N ASN A 183 0.43 12.40 2.24
CA ASN A 183 1.72 12.53 1.53
C ASN A 183 2.99 12.44 2.40
N ASN A 184 2.87 12.21 3.70
CA ASN A 184 4.02 11.96 4.58
C ASN A 184 4.29 10.47 4.70
N LEU A 185 5.56 10.05 4.57
CA LEU A 185 5.96 8.66 4.84
C LEU A 185 5.72 8.35 6.31
N VAL A 186 4.81 7.40 6.57
CA VAL A 186 4.43 7.01 7.94
C VAL A 186 4.85 5.59 8.28
N TRP A 187 5.19 4.78 7.27
CA TRP A 187 5.65 3.42 7.49
C TRP A 187 6.50 2.96 6.30
N GLU A 188 7.63 2.33 6.58
CA GLU A 188 8.47 1.65 5.62
C GLU A 188 9.02 0.37 6.25
N GLY A 189 9.06 -0.73 5.48
CA GLY A 189 9.58 -2.01 5.96
C GLY A 189 9.71 -3.06 4.87
N ASP A 190 10.36 -4.16 5.22
CA ASP A 190 10.45 -5.36 4.38
C ASP A 190 9.36 -6.35 4.79
N LEU A 191 8.58 -6.80 3.81
CA LEU A 191 7.45 -7.72 4.01
C LEU A 191 7.89 -9.19 4.16
N GLY A 192 9.19 -9.46 3.98
CA GLY A 192 9.74 -10.81 4.03
C GLY A 192 9.64 -11.59 2.71
N SER A 193 10.11 -12.83 2.75
CA SER A 193 10.15 -13.71 1.57
C SER A 193 8.77 -14.15 1.09
N ASP A 194 7.85 -14.36 2.02
CA ASP A 194 6.54 -14.98 1.77
C ASP A 194 5.68 -14.13 0.82
N VAL A 195 5.84 -12.81 0.87
CA VAL A 195 5.12 -11.91 -0.02
C VAL A 195 5.50 -12.06 -1.50
N LYS A 196 6.66 -12.64 -1.80
CA LYS A 196 7.14 -12.82 -3.19
C LYS A 196 6.29 -13.80 -3.98
N SER A 197 5.67 -14.76 -3.32
CA SER A 197 4.77 -15.75 -3.92
C SER A 197 3.33 -15.25 -4.06
N ILE A 198 2.97 -14.17 -3.35
CA ILE A 198 1.62 -13.61 -3.37
C ILE A 198 1.51 -12.61 -4.53
N ASN A 199 0.61 -12.86 -5.47
CA ASN A 199 0.36 -12.01 -6.63
C ASN A 199 -1.14 -11.77 -6.77
N GLY A 200 -1.52 -10.49 -6.91
CA GLY A 200 -2.93 -10.15 -7.08
C GLY A 200 -3.12 -8.62 -7.19
N PRO A 201 -4.35 -8.20 -7.42
CA PRO A 201 -4.69 -6.80 -7.57
C PRO A 201 -4.54 -6.02 -6.26
N VAL A 202 -4.70 -4.71 -6.38
CA VAL A 202 -4.86 -3.80 -5.25
C VAL A 202 -6.34 -3.65 -4.91
N GLY A 203 -6.63 -3.12 -3.71
CA GLY A 203 -8.02 -2.92 -3.29
C GLY A 203 -8.14 -2.09 -2.02
N VAL A 204 -9.33 -2.13 -1.44
CA VAL A 204 -9.71 -1.36 -0.26
C VAL A 204 -10.48 -2.23 0.72
N ARG A 205 -10.31 -1.91 2.00
CA ARG A 205 -11.00 -2.54 3.12
C ARG A 205 -11.49 -1.48 4.09
N THR A 206 -12.73 -1.63 4.59
CA THR A 206 -13.21 -0.84 5.73
C THR A 206 -13.83 -1.73 6.79
N ASP A 207 -13.71 -1.33 8.05
CA ASP A 207 -14.34 -2.01 9.19
C ASP A 207 -15.01 -0.98 10.10
N ASN A 208 -16.29 -1.22 10.46
CA ASN A 208 -17.09 -0.56 11.47
C ASN A 208 -17.19 0.98 11.36
N GLY A 209 -16.84 1.53 10.20
CA GLY A 209 -16.93 2.95 9.90
C GLY A 209 -17.76 3.23 8.67
N ARG A 210 -18.30 4.46 8.59
CA ARG A 210 -18.89 5.02 7.37
C ARG A 210 -17.85 5.91 6.71
N PHE A 211 -17.67 5.74 5.39
CA PHE A 211 -16.64 6.43 4.64
C PHE A 211 -17.17 6.87 3.29
N ASP A 212 -16.83 8.10 2.90
CA ASP A 212 -16.78 8.49 1.49
C ASP A 212 -15.33 8.40 1.05
N PHE A 213 -15.07 7.87 -0.14
CA PHE A 213 -13.70 7.76 -0.65
C PHE A 213 -13.63 7.76 -2.17
N GLU A 214 -12.46 8.10 -2.68
CA GLU A 214 -12.04 7.92 -4.07
C GLU A 214 -10.81 7.00 -4.04
N LEU A 215 -10.79 6.00 -4.92
CA LEU A 215 -9.69 5.07 -5.03
C LEU A 215 -8.92 5.35 -6.32
N PHE A 216 -7.60 5.32 -6.24
CA PHE A 216 -6.69 5.47 -7.36
C PHE A 216 -5.74 4.29 -7.39
N ALA A 217 -5.39 3.83 -8.58
CA ALA A 217 -4.43 2.75 -8.76
C ALA A 217 -3.42 3.13 -9.84
N ALA A 218 -2.19 2.64 -9.72
CA ALA A 218 -1.16 2.82 -10.73
C ALA A 218 -1.60 2.17 -12.05
N GLU A 219 -1.15 2.73 -13.17
CA GLU A 219 -1.30 2.05 -14.46
C GLU A 219 -0.34 0.86 -14.53
N PRO A 220 -0.78 -0.26 -15.13
CA PRO A 220 0.12 -1.40 -15.36
C PRO A 220 1.32 -0.97 -16.20
N GLN A 221 2.51 -1.38 -15.80
CA GLN A 221 3.70 -1.16 -16.61
C GLN A 221 3.64 -2.03 -17.88
N PRO A 222 4.15 -1.56 -19.03
CA PRO A 222 4.24 -2.36 -20.23
C PRO A 222 4.95 -3.70 -19.92
N GLY A 223 4.31 -4.83 -20.25
CA GLY A 223 4.84 -6.17 -19.99
C GLY A 223 4.44 -6.79 -18.65
N GLN A 224 3.79 -6.07 -17.74
CA GLN A 224 3.17 -6.65 -16.55
C GLN A 224 1.84 -7.33 -16.90
N GLN A 225 1.91 -8.53 -17.41
CA GLN A 225 0.76 -9.44 -17.50
C GLN A 225 0.63 -10.18 -16.16
N GLY A 226 0.00 -9.52 -15.17
CA GLY A 226 -0.38 -10.19 -13.93
C GLY A 226 -1.64 -11.03 -14.13
N ALA A 227 -1.77 -12.10 -13.35
CA ALA A 227 -2.99 -12.88 -13.30
C ALA A 227 -4.18 -11.96 -12.96
N SER A 228 -5.14 -11.88 -13.87
CA SER A 228 -6.38 -11.15 -13.63
C SER A 228 -7.20 -11.91 -12.60
N ALA A 229 -7.39 -11.36 -11.40
CA ALA A 229 -8.28 -11.97 -10.42
C ALA A 229 -9.72 -11.90 -10.96
N SER A 230 -10.33 -13.07 -11.14
CA SER A 230 -11.74 -13.15 -11.51
C SER A 230 -12.62 -12.76 -10.31
N CYS A 231 -13.62 -11.91 -10.54
CA CYS A 231 -14.56 -11.55 -9.50
C CYS A 231 -15.47 -12.74 -9.17
N ARG A 232 -15.19 -13.44 -8.08
CA ARG A 232 -16.10 -14.45 -7.53
C ARG A 232 -16.79 -13.84 -6.30
N LYS A 233 -18.09 -13.61 -6.40
CA LYS A 233 -18.92 -13.31 -5.23
C LYS A 233 -19.11 -14.60 -4.45
N GLY A 234 -18.81 -14.61 -3.15
CA GLY A 234 -19.17 -15.71 -2.28
C GLY A 234 -18.00 -16.45 -1.65
N GLY A 235 -17.19 -15.73 -0.93
CA GLY A 235 -16.38 -16.23 0.17
C GLY A 235 -16.24 -15.04 1.09
N GLY A 236 -17.20 -14.89 2.05
CA GLY A 236 -17.11 -13.81 3.02
C GLY A 236 -15.73 -13.86 3.67
N GLU A 237 -14.98 -12.79 3.55
CA GLU A 237 -13.79 -12.59 4.36
C GLU A 237 -14.30 -12.14 5.73
N GLU A 238 -14.45 -13.05 6.69
CA GLU A 238 -14.73 -12.72 8.10
C GLU A 238 -13.52 -12.07 8.79
#